data_a7a23e18e5f80b2b9ab150adae895978
#
_entry.id   a7a23e18e5f80b2b9ab150adae895978
#
_cell.length_a   1.000
_cell.length_b   1.000
_cell.length_c   1.000
_cell.angle_alpha   90.00
_cell.angle_beta   90.00
_cell.angle_gamma   90.00
#
_symmetry.space_group_name_H-M   'P 1'
#
loop_
_entity.id
_entity.type
_entity.pdbx_description
1 polymer ?
#
loop_
_entity_poly.entity_id
_entity_poly.type
_entity_poly.pdbx_seq_one_letter_code
_entity_poly.pdbx_strand_id
1 'polypeptide(L)'
;MIHGNIDFIFGGANAVFDHCRIVPVAHESGVSYITAASTPEGKPGYLFAHCTVAGNCPEGSVFLGRPWRAYARVFWLDCTFSAEIAPAGWDNWNNPANETTSSFGEAGSRGPGAPQTDAGRSFGSVDDPAATARMRRMLEEFRVEFASQ
;
A
#
# COMPACT_ATOMS: atom_id res chain seq x y z
N MET A 1 -12.52 0.70 10.04
CA MET A 1 -11.91 2.03 9.73
C MET A 1 -10.62 2.16 10.51
N ILE A 2 -9.53 2.60 9.85
CA ILE A 2 -8.20 2.74 10.45
C ILE A 2 -7.71 4.16 10.17
N HIS A 3 -7.34 4.89 11.23
CA HIS A 3 -6.85 6.28 11.17
C HIS A 3 -5.40 6.38 11.63
N GLY A 4 -4.65 7.27 11.07
CA GLY A 4 -3.30 7.60 11.51
C GLY A 4 -2.59 8.59 10.60
N ASN A 5 -1.38 8.98 10.96
CA ASN A 5 -0.62 9.99 10.20
C ASN A 5 0.75 9.49 9.70
N ILE A 6 1.61 8.98 10.57
CA ILE A 6 2.95 8.52 10.17
C ILE A 6 3.09 7.04 10.51
N ASP A 7 3.34 6.21 9.48
CA ASP A 7 3.66 4.79 9.66
C ASP A 7 2.64 4.02 10.52
N PHE A 8 1.36 4.34 10.38
CA PHE A 8 0.35 3.87 11.32
C PHE A 8 -0.10 2.40 11.09
N ILE A 9 0.28 1.80 9.97
CA ILE A 9 0.15 0.36 9.72
C ILE A 9 1.57 -0.18 9.51
N PHE A 10 2.17 -0.75 10.55
CA PHE A 10 3.57 -1.12 10.53
C PHE A 10 3.83 -2.53 11.08
N GLY A 11 5.02 -3.03 10.83
CA GLY A 11 5.49 -4.32 11.35
C GLY A 11 5.66 -5.40 10.28
N GLY A 12 5.99 -6.61 10.74
CA GLY A 12 6.35 -7.75 9.88
C GLY A 12 5.27 -8.82 9.74
N ALA A 13 4.02 -8.52 10.10
CA ALA A 13 2.92 -9.46 10.00
C ALA A 13 2.52 -9.74 8.54
N ASN A 14 1.91 -10.90 8.30
CA ASN A 14 1.12 -11.16 7.12
C ASN A 14 -0.31 -10.76 7.42
N ALA A 15 -0.85 -9.79 6.71
CA ALA A 15 -2.18 -9.26 7.00
C ALA A 15 -2.94 -8.92 5.72
N VAL A 16 -4.23 -9.20 5.73
CA VAL A 16 -5.17 -8.79 4.68
C VAL A 16 -6.16 -7.79 5.25
N PHE A 17 -6.27 -6.65 4.58
CA PHE A 17 -7.25 -5.60 4.86
C PHE A 17 -8.26 -5.62 3.71
N ASP A 18 -9.44 -6.18 3.93
CA ASP A 18 -10.47 -6.31 2.89
C ASP A 18 -11.63 -5.36 3.18
N HIS A 19 -12.02 -4.54 2.20
CA HIS A 19 -13.09 -3.55 2.32
C HIS A 19 -12.91 -2.56 3.49
N CYS A 20 -11.67 -2.22 3.82
CA CYS A 20 -11.36 -1.28 4.88
C CYS A 20 -11.40 0.17 4.39
N ARG A 21 -11.75 1.08 5.29
CA ARG A 21 -11.54 2.51 5.11
C ARG A 21 -10.27 2.92 5.84
N ILE A 22 -9.29 3.39 5.09
CA ILE A 22 -8.02 3.90 5.58
C ILE A 22 -8.08 5.43 5.54
N VAL A 23 -7.83 6.07 6.67
CA VAL A 23 -8.03 7.52 6.83
C VAL A 23 -6.72 8.17 7.27
N PRO A 24 -5.90 8.65 6.31
CA PRO A 24 -4.74 9.45 6.64
C PRO A 24 -5.16 10.74 7.33
N VAL A 25 -4.45 11.09 8.40
CA VAL A 25 -4.68 12.31 9.17
C VAL A 25 -3.50 13.25 8.97
N ALA A 26 -3.78 14.51 8.70
CA ALA A 26 -2.74 15.52 8.47
C ALA A 26 -1.76 15.57 9.65
N HIS A 27 -0.47 15.68 9.33
CA HIS A 27 0.62 15.81 10.28
C HIS A 27 1.33 17.15 10.09
N GLU A 28 1.90 17.70 11.14
CA GLU A 28 2.59 19.01 11.11
C GLU A 28 3.77 19.06 10.13
N SER A 29 4.38 17.91 9.81
CA SER A 29 5.43 17.82 8.78
C SER A 29 4.92 18.06 7.36
N GLY A 30 3.59 18.07 7.15
CA GLY A 30 2.98 18.18 5.83
C GLY A 30 2.99 16.89 4.99
N VAL A 31 3.47 15.78 5.55
CA VAL A 31 3.57 14.47 4.87
C VAL A 31 3.03 13.38 5.77
N SER A 32 2.34 12.40 5.17
CA SER A 32 1.84 11.21 5.86
C SER A 32 2.28 9.93 5.14
N TYR A 33 2.46 8.86 5.89
CA TYR A 33 2.81 7.53 5.36
C TYR A 33 1.84 6.51 5.93
N ILE A 34 1.16 5.74 5.06
CA ILE A 34 0.18 4.75 5.52
C ILE A 34 0.89 3.54 6.11
N THR A 35 1.76 2.90 5.34
CA THR A 35 2.42 1.67 5.76
C THR A 35 3.92 1.85 5.99
N ALA A 36 4.44 1.13 6.98
CA ALA A 36 5.86 0.95 7.23
C ALA A 36 6.12 -0.54 7.48
N ALA A 37 6.08 -1.33 6.42
CA ALA A 37 6.24 -2.77 6.51
C ALA A 37 7.69 -3.15 6.82
N SER A 38 7.86 -4.13 7.70
CA SER A 38 9.14 -4.79 8.01
C SER A 38 9.08 -6.28 7.68
N THR A 39 8.44 -6.61 6.58
CA THR A 39 8.21 -7.97 6.13
C THR A 39 9.50 -8.77 6.09
N PRO A 40 9.59 -9.94 6.74
CA PRO A 40 10.72 -10.84 6.57
C PRO A 40 10.84 -11.32 5.12
N GLU A 41 12.06 -11.61 4.67
CA GLU A 41 12.31 -12.12 3.32
C GLU A 41 11.41 -13.31 2.98
N GLY A 42 10.79 -13.29 1.80
CA GLY A 42 9.93 -14.36 1.30
C GLY A 42 8.53 -14.46 1.92
N LYS A 43 8.17 -13.57 2.85
CA LYS A 43 6.82 -13.55 3.45
C LYS A 43 5.85 -12.69 2.64
N PRO A 44 4.51 -12.97 2.73
CA PRO A 44 3.49 -12.26 1.96
C PRO A 44 3.37 -10.77 2.25
N GLY A 45 3.55 -10.32 3.50
CA GLY A 45 3.39 -8.92 3.91
C GLY A 45 1.93 -8.48 3.98
N TYR A 46 1.66 -7.24 3.55
CA TYR A 46 0.33 -6.65 3.62
C TYR A 46 -0.37 -6.67 2.26
N LEU A 47 -1.64 -7.09 2.26
CA LEU A 47 -2.54 -6.95 1.13
C LEU A 47 -3.74 -6.08 1.55
N PHE A 48 -3.94 -4.98 0.85
CA PHE A 48 -5.14 -4.15 0.94
C PHE A 48 -6.02 -4.45 -0.28
N ALA A 49 -7.23 -4.94 -0.07
CA ALA A 49 -8.15 -5.27 -1.14
C ALA A 49 -9.45 -4.49 -0.99
N HIS A 50 -9.94 -3.90 -2.08
CA HIS A 50 -11.20 -3.15 -2.14
C HIS A 50 -11.30 -2.04 -1.07
N CYS A 51 -10.17 -1.50 -0.63
CA CYS A 51 -10.10 -0.45 0.38
C CYS A 51 -10.32 0.93 -0.24
N THR A 52 -10.78 1.86 0.60
CA THR A 52 -10.85 3.28 0.25
C THR A 52 -9.87 4.06 1.10
N VAL A 53 -9.05 4.89 0.47
CA VAL A 53 -8.12 5.80 1.14
C VAL A 53 -8.57 7.22 0.93
N ALA A 54 -9.00 7.86 2.00
CA ALA A 54 -9.39 9.28 2.02
C ALA A 54 -9.37 9.82 3.45
N GLY A 55 -8.78 10.97 3.66
CA GLY A 55 -8.65 11.62 4.96
C GLY A 55 -8.77 13.13 4.88
N ASN A 56 -7.90 13.85 5.59
CA ASN A 56 -7.87 15.31 5.62
C ASN A 56 -6.47 15.89 5.30
N CYS A 57 -5.63 15.09 4.63
CA CYS A 57 -4.30 15.53 4.24
C CYS A 57 -4.33 16.43 2.99
N PRO A 58 -3.33 17.30 2.81
CA PRO A 58 -3.18 18.03 1.56
C PRO A 58 -3.04 17.11 0.34
N GLU A 59 -3.44 17.61 -0.83
CA GLU A 59 -3.26 16.89 -2.09
C GLU A 59 -1.80 16.51 -2.32
N GLY A 60 -1.55 15.27 -2.73
CA GLY A 60 -0.22 14.77 -3.05
C GLY A 60 0.71 14.57 -1.85
N SER A 61 0.21 14.58 -0.62
CA SER A 61 1.04 14.53 0.60
C SER A 61 1.09 13.17 1.29
N VAL A 62 0.35 12.19 0.80
CA VAL A 62 0.23 10.87 1.44
C VAL A 62 0.91 9.80 0.60
N PHE A 63 1.88 9.11 1.19
CA PHE A 63 2.50 7.93 0.59
C PHE A 63 1.75 6.65 0.99
N LEU A 64 1.57 5.74 0.05
CA LEU A 64 0.99 4.41 0.29
C LEU A 64 1.83 3.59 1.27
N GLY A 65 3.14 3.83 1.26
CA GLY A 65 4.04 3.22 2.21
C GLY A 65 5.51 3.53 1.95
N ARG A 66 6.31 3.11 2.92
CA ARG A 66 7.78 3.12 2.86
C ARG A 66 8.35 1.86 3.54
N PRO A 67 9.53 1.39 3.14
CA PRO A 67 10.06 0.11 3.62
C PRO A 67 10.81 0.31 4.94
N TRP A 68 10.25 -0.12 6.06
CA TRP A 68 10.98 -0.12 7.34
C TRP A 68 12.15 -1.10 7.34
N ARG A 69 12.04 -2.19 6.55
CA ARG A 69 13.13 -3.15 6.31
C ARG A 69 13.22 -3.48 4.81
N ALA A 70 14.35 -4.03 4.40
CA ALA A 70 14.72 -4.22 3.00
C ALA A 70 13.72 -5.04 2.18
N TYR A 71 13.08 -6.04 2.78
CA TYR A 71 12.14 -6.94 2.09
C TYR A 71 10.66 -6.57 2.34
N ALA A 72 10.40 -5.33 2.71
CA ALA A 72 9.04 -4.85 2.90
C ALA A 72 8.14 -5.19 1.71
N ARG A 73 6.94 -5.72 1.98
CA ARG A 73 5.98 -6.10 0.94
C ARG A 73 4.59 -5.57 1.27
N VAL A 74 4.07 -4.77 0.35
CA VAL A 74 2.73 -4.17 0.44
C VAL A 74 2.10 -4.14 -0.95
N PHE A 75 0.85 -4.57 -1.05
CA PHE A 75 0.10 -4.52 -2.30
C PHE A 75 -1.31 -3.94 -2.08
N TRP A 76 -1.73 -3.08 -3.00
CA TRP A 76 -3.06 -2.50 -3.04
C TRP A 76 -3.82 -3.05 -4.26
N LEU A 77 -4.93 -3.76 -4.02
CA LEU A 77 -5.72 -4.42 -5.05
C LEU A 77 -7.14 -3.83 -5.11
N ASP A 78 -7.52 -3.32 -6.28
CA ASP A 78 -8.86 -2.76 -6.54
C ASP A 78 -9.28 -1.68 -5.52
N CYS A 79 -8.34 -0.83 -5.12
CA CYS A 79 -8.56 0.23 -4.13
C CYS A 79 -8.93 1.57 -4.78
N THR A 80 -9.60 2.42 -4.00
CA THR A 80 -9.94 3.79 -4.43
C THR A 80 -9.14 4.79 -3.63
N PHE A 81 -8.42 5.67 -4.32
CA PHE A 81 -7.52 6.66 -3.73
C PHE A 81 -8.00 8.09 -3.97
N SER A 82 -8.05 8.89 -2.89
CA SER A 82 -8.29 10.32 -2.99
C SER A 82 -7.07 11.06 -3.57
N ALA A 83 -7.25 12.32 -3.92
CA ALA A 83 -6.18 13.20 -4.41
C ALA A 83 -5.03 13.42 -3.41
N GLU A 84 -5.20 12.99 -2.17
CA GLU A 84 -4.17 13.08 -1.13
C GLU A 84 -2.94 12.21 -1.44
N ILE A 85 -3.11 11.12 -2.21
CA ILE A 85 -2.02 10.20 -2.53
C ILE A 85 -0.97 10.90 -3.40
N ALA A 86 0.28 10.86 -2.94
CA ALA A 86 1.42 11.40 -3.67
C ALA A 86 1.57 10.69 -5.03
N PRO A 87 1.86 11.42 -6.12
CA PRO A 87 2.08 10.81 -7.43
C PRO A 87 3.16 9.73 -7.42
N ALA A 88 4.21 9.92 -6.63
CA ALA A 88 5.27 8.92 -6.43
C ALA A 88 4.78 7.62 -5.81
N GLY A 89 3.72 7.67 -5.01
CA GLY A 89 3.07 6.54 -4.36
C GLY A 89 3.86 5.95 -3.19
N TRP A 90 5.14 5.72 -3.38
CA TRP A 90 6.04 5.06 -2.44
C TRP A 90 7.24 5.93 -2.13
N ASP A 91 7.74 5.84 -0.90
CA ASP A 91 8.98 6.48 -0.45
C ASP A 91 10.04 5.41 -0.16
N ASN A 92 11.29 5.65 -0.55
CA ASN A 92 12.36 4.66 -0.40
C ASN A 92 13.10 4.71 0.95
N TRP A 93 12.63 5.56 1.88
CA TRP A 93 13.26 5.79 3.19
C TRP A 93 14.73 6.25 3.10
N ASN A 94 15.02 7.15 2.15
CA ASN A 94 16.37 7.66 1.86
C ASN A 94 17.43 6.56 1.56
N ASN A 95 16.98 5.41 1.09
CA ASN A 95 17.86 4.32 0.68
C ASN A 95 17.43 3.76 -0.68
N PRO A 96 18.10 4.15 -1.78
CA PRO A 96 17.75 3.67 -3.12
C PRO A 96 17.79 2.14 -3.28
N ALA A 97 18.58 1.42 -2.49
CA ALA A 97 18.60 -0.04 -2.53
C ALA A 97 17.22 -0.67 -2.17
N ASN A 98 16.43 0.02 -1.36
CA ASN A 98 15.07 -0.42 -1.01
C ASN A 98 14.13 -0.51 -2.21
N GLU A 99 14.36 0.25 -3.26
CA GLU A 99 13.54 0.20 -4.48
C GLU A 99 13.67 -1.14 -5.21
N THR A 100 14.77 -1.85 -5.02
CA THR A 100 15.05 -3.15 -5.61
C THR A 100 14.66 -4.31 -4.70
N THR A 101 14.88 -4.17 -3.39
CA THR A 101 14.67 -5.25 -2.41
C THR A 101 13.23 -5.33 -1.92
N SER A 102 12.52 -4.20 -1.80
CA SER A 102 11.10 -4.19 -1.43
C SER A 102 10.22 -4.68 -2.58
N SER A 103 9.04 -5.20 -2.24
CA SER A 103 8.03 -5.64 -3.20
C SER A 103 6.74 -4.86 -2.96
N PHE A 104 6.69 -3.65 -3.52
CA PHE A 104 5.52 -2.80 -3.48
C PHE A 104 4.77 -2.86 -4.80
N GLY A 105 3.45 -2.80 -4.73
CA GLY A 105 2.65 -2.81 -5.94
C GLY A 105 1.19 -2.41 -5.73
N GLU A 106 0.53 -2.18 -6.85
CA GLU A 106 -0.90 -1.91 -6.92
C GLU A 106 -1.48 -2.42 -8.24
N ALA A 107 -2.77 -2.75 -8.22
CA ALA A 107 -3.51 -3.09 -9.42
C ALA A 107 -4.99 -2.71 -9.27
N GLY A 108 -5.60 -2.28 -10.37
CA GLY A 108 -7.00 -1.87 -10.38
C GLY A 108 -7.30 -0.63 -9.54
N SER A 109 -6.30 0.22 -9.30
CA SER A 109 -6.46 1.47 -8.54
C SER A 109 -7.39 2.43 -9.26
N ARG A 110 -8.26 3.10 -8.51
CA ARG A 110 -9.23 4.07 -9.00
C ARG A 110 -9.17 5.39 -8.21
N GLY A 111 -9.78 6.42 -8.76
CA GLY A 111 -9.88 7.73 -8.14
C GLY A 111 -8.72 8.67 -8.49
N PRO A 112 -8.77 9.92 -8.00
CA PRO A 112 -7.79 10.95 -8.39
C PRO A 112 -6.37 10.65 -7.90
N GLY A 113 -6.20 9.83 -6.86
CA GLY A 113 -4.89 9.39 -6.37
C GLY A 113 -4.33 8.15 -7.07
N ALA A 114 -5.06 7.54 -8.00
CA ALA A 114 -4.56 6.42 -8.80
C ALA A 114 -3.44 6.89 -9.75
N PRO A 115 -2.57 5.98 -10.25
CA PRO A 115 -1.59 6.34 -11.27
C PRO A 115 -2.28 6.94 -12.50
N GLN A 116 -1.83 8.12 -12.93
CA GLN A 116 -2.50 8.90 -13.99
C GLN A 116 -1.88 8.69 -15.38
N THR A 117 -0.73 8.02 -15.45
CA THR A 117 0.03 7.81 -16.69
C THR A 117 0.66 6.43 -16.72
N ASP A 118 1.12 6.02 -17.89
CA ASP A 118 1.90 4.79 -18.10
C ASP A 118 3.24 4.80 -17.33
N ALA A 119 3.67 5.96 -16.85
CA ALA A 119 4.86 6.08 -16.00
C ALA A 119 4.68 5.42 -14.60
N GLY A 120 3.42 5.20 -14.19
CA GLY A 120 3.12 4.54 -12.92
C GLY A 120 3.56 5.35 -11.71
N ARG A 121 4.22 4.67 -10.77
CA ARG A 121 4.80 5.26 -9.54
C ARG A 121 6.30 5.45 -9.69
N SER A 122 6.96 6.07 -8.70
CA SER A 122 8.43 6.25 -8.67
C SER A 122 9.17 4.90 -8.68
N PHE A 123 8.63 3.91 -8.00
CA PHE A 123 9.02 2.49 -8.04
C PHE A 123 7.82 1.63 -7.62
N GLY A 124 8.00 0.31 -7.58
CA GLY A 124 6.89 -0.62 -7.36
C GLY A 124 6.14 -0.94 -8.66
N SER A 125 5.34 -1.99 -8.64
CA SER A 125 4.57 -2.43 -9.81
C SER A 125 3.20 -1.76 -9.88
N VAL A 126 2.76 -1.47 -11.10
CA VAL A 126 1.40 -0.99 -11.39
C VAL A 126 0.81 -1.91 -12.44
N ASP A 127 -0.33 -2.52 -12.11
CA ASP A 127 -1.09 -3.42 -12.99
C ASP A 127 -0.26 -4.57 -13.61
N ASP A 128 0.77 -5.05 -12.89
CA ASP A 128 1.55 -6.21 -13.31
C ASP A 128 0.68 -7.47 -13.25
N PRO A 129 0.47 -8.19 -14.38
CA PRO A 129 -0.47 -9.31 -14.43
C PRO A 129 -0.11 -10.46 -13.49
N ALA A 130 1.17 -10.79 -13.37
CA ALA A 130 1.64 -11.89 -12.52
C ALA A 130 1.48 -11.56 -11.02
N ALA A 131 1.85 -10.35 -10.62
CA ALA A 131 1.66 -9.87 -9.25
C ALA A 131 0.18 -9.80 -8.90
N THR A 132 -0.65 -9.25 -9.80
CA THR A 132 -2.10 -9.15 -9.62
C THR A 132 -2.74 -10.53 -9.43
N ALA A 133 -2.42 -11.49 -10.29
CA ALA A 133 -2.97 -12.85 -10.18
C ALA A 133 -2.57 -13.52 -8.86
N ARG A 134 -1.34 -13.32 -8.42
CA ARG A 134 -0.84 -13.83 -7.13
C ARG A 134 -1.60 -13.23 -5.94
N MET A 135 -1.86 -11.92 -5.97
CA MET A 135 -2.59 -11.24 -4.91
C MET A 135 -4.07 -11.63 -4.87
N ARG A 136 -4.70 -11.85 -6.03
CA ARG A 136 -6.08 -12.35 -6.07
C ARG A 136 -6.19 -13.76 -5.46
N ARG A 137 -5.25 -14.66 -5.74
CA ARG A 137 -5.21 -15.98 -5.10
C ARG A 137 -5.04 -15.88 -3.59
N MET A 138 -4.11 -15.05 -3.12
CA MET A 138 -3.89 -14.81 -1.69
C MET A 138 -5.18 -14.34 -0.98
N LEU A 139 -5.93 -13.43 -1.61
CA LEU A 139 -7.18 -12.94 -1.08
C LEU A 139 -8.24 -14.05 -0.97
N GLU A 140 -8.38 -14.87 -1.99
CA GLU A 140 -9.34 -15.98 -1.98
C GLU A 140 -8.98 -17.04 -0.94
N GLU A 141 -7.72 -17.41 -0.83
CA GLU A 141 -7.22 -18.35 0.20
C GLU A 141 -7.53 -17.83 1.61
N PHE A 142 -7.26 -16.54 1.85
CA PHE A 142 -7.56 -15.89 3.12
C PHE A 142 -9.06 -15.91 3.44
N ARG A 143 -9.93 -15.60 2.47
CA ARG A 143 -11.38 -15.61 2.64
C ARG A 143 -11.92 -17.00 2.97
N VAL A 144 -11.40 -18.04 2.31
CA VAL A 144 -11.80 -19.44 2.57
C VAL A 144 -11.36 -19.86 3.98
N GLU A 145 -10.15 -19.56 4.38
CA GLU A 145 -9.64 -19.89 5.72
C GLU A 145 -10.47 -19.18 6.81
N PHE A 146 -10.78 -17.90 6.63
CA PHE A 146 -11.56 -17.13 7.59
C PHE A 146 -13.01 -17.58 7.67
N ALA A 147 -13.64 -17.96 6.57
CA ALA A 147 -15.01 -18.44 6.53
C ALA A 147 -15.19 -19.85 7.15
N SER A 148 -14.10 -20.58 7.34
CA SER A 148 -14.11 -21.94 7.92
C SER A 148 -13.96 -21.97 9.44
N GLN A 149 -13.77 -20.81 10.08
CA GLN A 149 -13.66 -20.65 11.54
C GLN A 149 -14.99 -20.26 12.16
#